data_42ebeabd05b6d679c4d1b122466df11b
#
_entry.id   42ebeabd05b6d679c4d1b122466df11b
#
_cell.length_a   1.000
_cell.length_b   1.000
_cell.length_c   1.000
_cell.angle_alpha   90.00
_cell.angle_beta   90.00
_cell.angle_gamma   90.00
#
_symmetry.space_group_name_H-M   'P 1'
#
loop_
_entity.id
_entity.type
_entity.pdbx_description
1 polymer ?
#
loop_
_entity_poly.entity_id
_entity_poly.type
_entity_poly.pdbx_seq_one_letter_code
_entity_poly.pdbx_strand_id
1 'polypeptide(L)'
;MNLKTMKKAGAGIVSILMALSLSACSIDYSALRSYAESKKAENPSMTEETQDQFQKELSAFEITAFQRKLAPDNEAAYPVLDAGRGNPNWINGKVRRAFTRLMDFATSECELVYANGDMAGHGNKEGIGERFDAFMDEKSDTDKFLIDAVEHCVKDLNMDKDDLLFEFSNGITGDYYPTPSRCLTHTEAILNEFLVSALFNGKEPENGTDIFPTEGGSAAMTYIFHTLNHNRLLKPGDKIAIGTPIFTPYLEIPDVNNYGLVSINVASDEAHNWDIDEEELNKLKDKDIKAFFLVNPSNPASHALSARTLDALEAAVSENPDLIILTDDVYGTFVNGFESVYSRLPYNTILVYSFSKLYGATGWRTGLIAMSRDNVCDHLLTRLSEEDLNELWDEYAIAVTDPSSMKFIERLTADSRSIGLYHTSGLSTPSQIFMDIMALSHTVYGKDEYIELANATVNERYIALMDALGIDKDLSGENAEYYTIVDINTMIADQYGSEFADWKRENISDLDFLNDLAQKKGVVLMYGPGFDAPEGSVRISLANLYTEDYVEIARRIKELLDEYYTEFEAEALPEAA
;
A
#
# COMPACT_ATOMS: atom_id res chain seq x y z
N MET A 1 4.34 12.73 37.99
CA MET A 1 5.32 12.51 36.91
C MET A 1 4.85 13.31 35.72
N ASN A 2 5.68 14.10 35.05
CA ASN A 2 5.23 15.16 34.14
C ASN A 2 4.86 14.54 32.76
N LEU A 3 3.76 15.00 32.13
CA LEU A 3 3.23 14.53 30.83
C LEU A 3 4.33 14.37 29.73
N LYS A 4 5.36 15.20 29.77
CA LYS A 4 6.53 15.12 28.88
C LYS A 4 7.40 13.88 29.08
N THR A 5 7.37 13.26 30.26
CA THR A 5 8.14 12.04 30.58
C THR A 5 7.37 10.78 30.15
N MET A 6 6.04 10.85 30.11
CA MET A 6 5.17 9.78 29.61
C MET A 6 5.24 9.70 28.06
N LYS A 7 5.24 10.83 27.36
CA LYS A 7 5.43 10.86 25.89
C LYS A 7 6.78 10.28 25.44
N LYS A 8 7.86 10.48 26.21
CA LYS A 8 9.17 9.87 25.89
C LYS A 8 9.23 8.35 26.11
N ALA A 9 8.46 7.83 27.06
CA ALA A 9 8.37 6.38 27.26
C ALA A 9 7.50 5.71 26.18
N GLY A 10 6.41 6.36 25.73
CA GLY A 10 5.56 5.89 24.63
C GLY A 10 6.31 5.84 23.28
N ALA A 11 7.05 6.88 22.94
CA ALA A 11 7.83 6.94 21.69
C ALA A 11 8.91 5.84 21.59
N GLY A 12 9.53 5.46 22.72
CA GLY A 12 10.51 4.37 22.75
C GLY A 12 9.91 2.99 22.50
N ILE A 13 8.66 2.78 22.89
CA ILE A 13 7.94 1.50 22.72
C ILE A 13 7.38 1.39 21.30
N VAL A 14 6.86 2.48 20.73
CA VAL A 14 6.40 2.57 19.34
C VAL A 14 7.56 2.28 18.37
N SER A 15 8.76 2.80 18.63
CA SER A 15 9.96 2.53 17.80
C SER A 15 10.39 1.05 17.83
N ILE A 16 10.23 0.38 18.98
CA ILE A 16 10.53 -1.06 19.13
C ILE A 16 9.44 -1.91 18.46
N LEU A 17 8.17 -1.50 18.54
CA LEU A 17 7.05 -2.21 17.92
C LEU A 17 7.04 -2.02 16.39
N MET A 18 7.44 -0.88 15.86
CA MET A 18 7.63 -0.69 14.41
C MET A 18 8.80 -1.51 13.84
N ALA A 19 9.90 -1.63 14.55
CA ALA A 19 10.97 -2.54 14.14
C ALA A 19 10.52 -4.01 14.11
N LEU A 20 9.49 -4.37 14.89
CA LEU A 20 8.90 -5.70 14.96
C LEU A 20 7.72 -5.89 13.98
N SER A 21 6.97 -4.83 13.61
CA SER A 21 5.88 -4.92 12.62
C SER A 21 6.39 -5.00 11.17
N LEU A 22 7.61 -4.55 10.91
CA LEU A 22 8.30 -4.73 9.62
C LEU A 22 8.82 -6.17 9.43
N SER A 23 8.94 -6.95 10.50
CA SER A 23 9.18 -8.39 10.41
C SER A 23 7.86 -9.14 10.63
N ALA A 24 7.23 -9.59 9.57
CA ALA A 24 6.00 -10.41 9.58
C ALA A 24 6.22 -11.82 10.19
N CYS A 25 7.14 -11.98 11.12
CA CYS A 25 7.41 -13.20 11.86
C CYS A 25 7.13 -12.98 13.33
N SER A 26 6.06 -13.57 13.83
CA SER A 26 5.76 -13.84 15.23
C SER A 26 6.22 -12.76 16.23
N ILE A 27 5.41 -11.70 16.37
CA ILE A 27 5.52 -10.82 17.54
C ILE A 27 5.31 -11.70 18.77
N ASP A 28 6.29 -11.73 19.66
CA ASP A 28 6.16 -12.40 20.96
C ASP A 28 5.25 -11.55 21.85
N TYR A 29 3.95 -11.81 21.73
CA TYR A 29 2.90 -11.14 22.50
C TYR A 29 2.97 -11.46 24.01
N SER A 30 3.84 -12.40 24.44
CA SER A 30 4.11 -12.59 25.84
C SER A 30 4.75 -11.33 26.47
N ALA A 31 5.50 -10.58 25.71
CA ALA A 31 6.08 -9.31 26.13
C ALA A 31 5.02 -8.20 26.30
N LEU A 32 4.02 -8.10 25.41
CA LEU A 32 2.92 -7.15 25.54
C LEU A 32 1.98 -7.53 26.70
N ARG A 33 1.68 -8.81 26.86
CA ARG A 33 0.90 -9.32 28.00
C ARG A 33 1.66 -9.13 29.30
N SER A 34 2.94 -9.46 29.34
CA SER A 34 3.82 -9.22 30.48
C SER A 34 3.95 -7.74 30.81
N TYR A 35 4.00 -6.86 29.80
CA TYR A 35 4.00 -5.40 29.99
C TYR A 35 2.66 -4.89 30.51
N ALA A 36 1.53 -5.33 29.96
CA ALA A 36 0.20 -4.98 30.45
C ALA A 36 -0.03 -5.53 31.87
N GLU A 37 0.39 -6.77 32.13
CA GLU A 37 0.32 -7.40 33.47
C GLU A 37 1.30 -6.72 34.46
N SER A 38 2.48 -6.28 34.02
CA SER A 38 3.41 -5.52 34.86
C SER A 38 2.87 -4.12 35.17
N LYS A 39 2.23 -3.47 34.23
CA LYS A 39 1.56 -2.17 34.44
C LYS A 39 0.34 -2.31 35.36
N LYS A 40 -0.42 -3.39 35.24
CA LYS A 40 -1.53 -3.71 36.17
C LYS A 40 -1.00 -4.02 37.56
N ALA A 41 0.16 -4.66 37.69
CA ALA A 41 0.83 -4.91 38.97
C ALA A 41 1.46 -3.66 39.60
N GLU A 42 1.97 -2.73 38.76
CA GLU A 42 2.49 -1.43 39.18
C GLU A 42 1.38 -0.44 39.57
N ASN A 43 0.17 -0.62 39.05
CA ASN A 43 -0.96 0.28 39.28
C ASN A 43 -2.26 -0.51 39.42
N PRO A 44 -2.56 -1.07 40.62
CA PRO A 44 -3.76 -1.91 40.89
C PRO A 44 -5.10 -1.17 40.69
N SER A 45 -5.08 0.14 40.46
CA SER A 45 -6.24 0.99 40.20
C SER A 45 -6.48 1.29 38.70
N MET A 46 -5.96 0.48 37.79
CA MET A 46 -6.33 0.58 36.38
C MET A 46 -7.83 0.26 36.27
N THR A 47 -8.64 1.29 36.08
CA THR A 47 -10.08 1.20 35.82
C THR A 47 -10.29 0.75 34.37
N GLU A 48 -11.48 0.27 34.03
CA GLU A 48 -11.89 -0.02 32.65
C GLU A 48 -11.63 1.16 31.73
N GLU A 49 -11.87 2.39 32.21
CA GLU A 49 -11.57 3.65 31.52
C GLU A 49 -10.08 3.82 31.14
N THR A 50 -9.14 3.34 31.96
CA THR A 50 -7.70 3.37 31.64
C THR A 50 -7.30 2.30 30.62
N GLN A 51 -8.05 1.21 30.55
CA GLN A 51 -7.84 0.13 29.59
C GLN A 51 -8.35 0.54 28.20
N ASP A 52 -9.47 1.21 28.15
CA ASP A 52 -10.05 1.80 26.92
C ASP A 52 -9.18 2.93 26.36
N GLN A 53 -8.67 3.83 27.21
CA GLN A 53 -7.69 4.84 26.81
C GLN A 53 -6.38 4.23 26.26
N PHE A 54 -5.92 3.12 26.81
CA PHE A 54 -4.73 2.44 26.31
C PHE A 54 -5.00 1.78 24.95
N GLN A 55 -6.18 1.21 24.74
CA GLN A 55 -6.55 0.62 23.45
C GLN A 55 -6.68 1.69 22.35
N LYS A 56 -7.16 2.89 22.68
CA LYS A 56 -7.23 4.04 21.75
C LYS A 56 -5.87 4.60 21.34
N GLU A 57 -4.81 4.31 22.09
CA GLU A 57 -3.41 4.64 21.73
C GLU A 57 -2.79 3.60 20.78
N LEU A 58 -3.45 2.45 20.55
CA LEU A 58 -2.99 1.41 19.64
C LEU A 58 -3.40 1.72 18.19
N SER A 59 -2.56 1.33 17.25
CA SER A 59 -2.92 1.41 15.83
C SER A 59 -4.05 0.43 15.49
N ALA A 60 -4.78 0.68 14.39
CA ALA A 60 -5.82 -0.22 13.91
C ALA A 60 -5.32 -1.66 13.70
N PHE A 61 -4.03 -1.84 13.41
CA PHE A 61 -3.42 -3.16 13.22
C PHE A 61 -3.22 -3.93 14.52
N GLU A 62 -2.79 -3.27 15.59
CA GLU A 62 -2.62 -3.87 16.91
C GLU A 62 -3.99 -4.23 17.52
N ILE A 63 -4.98 -3.35 17.36
CA ILE A 63 -6.37 -3.62 17.75
C ILE A 63 -6.87 -4.89 17.03
N THR A 64 -6.70 -4.96 15.71
CA THR A 64 -7.11 -6.12 14.92
C THR A 64 -6.35 -7.39 15.32
N ALA A 65 -5.05 -7.28 15.65
CA ALA A 65 -4.26 -8.42 16.13
C ALA A 65 -4.74 -8.93 17.49
N PHE A 66 -5.25 -8.06 18.34
CA PHE A 66 -5.91 -8.43 19.58
C PHE A 66 -7.25 -9.15 19.33
N GLN A 67 -8.11 -8.60 18.47
CA GLN A 67 -9.40 -9.18 18.10
C GLN A 67 -9.26 -10.59 17.51
N ARG A 68 -8.22 -10.84 16.66
CA ARG A 68 -7.92 -12.18 16.15
C ARG A 68 -7.67 -13.22 17.24
N LYS A 69 -7.27 -12.82 18.44
CA LYS A 69 -7.07 -13.73 19.57
C LYS A 69 -8.36 -13.98 20.33
N LEU A 70 -9.30 -13.03 20.31
CA LEU A 70 -10.62 -13.20 20.91
C LEU A 70 -11.50 -14.13 20.06
N ALA A 71 -11.39 -14.04 18.73
CA ALA A 71 -12.24 -14.80 17.80
C ALA A 71 -12.15 -16.33 17.94
N PRO A 72 -10.99 -16.99 18.17
CA PRO A 72 -10.90 -18.45 18.35
C PRO A 72 -11.68 -19.01 19.52
N ASP A 73 -11.98 -18.23 20.53
CA ASP A 73 -12.71 -18.71 21.73
C ASP A 73 -14.13 -19.20 21.39
N ASN A 74 -14.65 -18.83 20.21
CA ASN A 74 -15.99 -19.19 19.75
C ASN A 74 -16.01 -20.00 18.43
N GLU A 75 -14.88 -20.55 18.01
CA GLU A 75 -14.70 -21.23 16.71
C GLU A 75 -15.68 -22.39 16.49
N ALA A 76 -16.16 -23.03 17.55
CA ALA A 76 -17.13 -24.12 17.45
C ALA A 76 -18.53 -23.66 17.00
N ALA A 77 -18.91 -22.42 17.32
CA ALA A 77 -20.22 -21.84 16.96
C ALA A 77 -20.13 -21.02 15.66
N TYR A 78 -19.04 -20.27 15.49
CA TYR A 78 -18.83 -19.37 14.35
C TYR A 78 -17.38 -19.51 13.84
N PRO A 79 -17.18 -20.11 12.64
CA PRO A 79 -15.88 -20.03 11.97
C PRO A 79 -15.43 -18.58 11.84
N VAL A 80 -14.13 -18.33 12.07
CA VAL A 80 -13.58 -16.97 12.06
C VAL A 80 -13.61 -16.39 10.65
N LEU A 81 -14.22 -15.22 10.49
CA LEU A 81 -14.23 -14.40 9.28
C LEU A 81 -13.41 -13.13 9.51
N ASP A 82 -12.16 -13.14 9.04
CA ASP A 82 -11.22 -12.02 9.22
C ASP A 82 -11.19 -11.13 7.98
N ALA A 83 -12.05 -10.11 7.91
CA ALA A 83 -12.06 -9.09 6.88
C ALA A 83 -11.18 -7.86 7.21
N GLY A 84 -10.34 -7.96 8.24
CA GLY A 84 -9.34 -6.95 8.57
C GLY A 84 -8.06 -7.02 7.73
N ARG A 85 -7.82 -8.13 7.01
CA ARG A 85 -6.60 -8.32 6.22
C ARG A 85 -6.71 -7.68 4.83
N GLY A 86 -5.64 -7.02 4.39
CA GLY A 86 -5.59 -6.41 3.06
C GLY A 86 -4.98 -7.30 1.96
N ASN A 87 -4.58 -8.54 2.25
CA ASN A 87 -4.08 -9.45 1.21
C ASN A 87 -5.26 -10.11 0.48
N PRO A 88 -5.23 -10.20 -0.86
CA PRO A 88 -6.28 -10.88 -1.60
C PRO A 88 -6.21 -12.41 -1.39
N ASN A 89 -7.36 -13.10 -1.57
CA ASN A 89 -7.45 -14.56 -1.54
C ASN A 89 -7.27 -15.21 -2.93
N TRP A 90 -6.80 -14.44 -3.88
CA TRP A 90 -6.47 -14.90 -5.23
C TRP A 90 -5.01 -14.68 -5.58
N ILE A 91 -4.55 -15.36 -6.62
CA ILE A 91 -3.25 -15.18 -7.23
C ILE A 91 -3.39 -15.21 -8.77
N ASN A 92 -2.52 -14.51 -9.48
CA ASN A 92 -2.40 -14.73 -10.92
C ASN A 92 -1.57 -16.00 -11.19
N GLY A 93 -2.24 -17.09 -11.56
CA GLY A 93 -1.59 -18.37 -11.83
C GLY A 93 -0.79 -18.40 -13.14
N LYS A 94 -1.20 -17.60 -14.15
CA LYS A 94 -0.52 -17.48 -15.46
C LYS A 94 0.90 -16.93 -15.28
N VAL A 95 1.04 -15.81 -14.58
CA VAL A 95 2.36 -15.19 -14.36
C VAL A 95 3.31 -16.07 -13.55
N ARG A 96 2.77 -16.84 -12.59
CA ARG A 96 3.60 -17.76 -11.78
C ARG A 96 4.10 -18.95 -12.58
N ARG A 97 3.27 -19.51 -13.45
CA ARG A 97 3.71 -20.57 -14.38
C ARG A 97 4.73 -20.03 -15.38
N ALA A 98 4.51 -18.83 -15.92
CA ALA A 98 5.45 -18.20 -16.83
C ALA A 98 6.81 -17.95 -16.17
N PHE A 99 6.82 -17.43 -14.93
CA PHE A 99 8.06 -17.26 -14.16
C PHE A 99 8.80 -18.59 -13.95
N THR A 100 8.09 -19.65 -13.58
CA THR A 100 8.71 -20.99 -13.41
C THR A 100 9.26 -21.52 -14.72
N ARG A 101 8.56 -21.32 -15.84
CA ARG A 101 8.98 -21.79 -17.16
C ARG A 101 10.19 -21.02 -17.69
N LEU A 102 10.23 -19.71 -17.44
CA LEU A 102 11.40 -18.88 -17.77
C LEU A 102 12.62 -19.25 -16.92
N MET A 103 12.43 -19.59 -15.64
CA MET A 103 13.50 -20.12 -14.78
C MET A 103 14.06 -21.45 -15.30
N ASP A 104 13.20 -22.34 -15.80
CA ASP A 104 13.59 -23.61 -16.41
C ASP A 104 14.45 -23.38 -17.66
N PHE A 105 14.05 -22.46 -18.54
CA PHE A 105 14.85 -22.01 -19.68
C PHE A 105 16.21 -21.46 -19.24
N ALA A 106 16.21 -20.51 -18.31
CA ALA A 106 17.44 -19.86 -17.84
C ALA A 106 18.42 -20.85 -17.20
N THR A 107 17.89 -21.81 -16.44
CA THR A 107 18.73 -22.91 -15.88
C THR A 107 19.33 -23.75 -16.98
N SER A 108 18.56 -24.12 -18.02
CA SER A 108 19.06 -24.86 -19.17
C SER A 108 20.17 -24.12 -19.92
N GLU A 109 20.05 -22.79 -20.07
CA GLU A 109 21.10 -21.94 -20.66
C GLU A 109 22.42 -21.98 -19.85
N CYS A 110 22.30 -21.98 -18.52
CA CYS A 110 23.45 -22.09 -17.62
C CYS A 110 24.14 -23.46 -17.75
N GLU A 111 23.37 -24.54 -17.88
CA GLU A 111 23.90 -25.92 -18.06
C GLU A 111 24.62 -26.10 -19.40
N LEU A 112 24.25 -25.35 -20.45
CA LEU A 112 24.96 -25.40 -21.75
C LEU A 112 26.39 -24.86 -21.65
N VAL A 113 26.66 -23.94 -20.73
CA VAL A 113 27.99 -23.33 -20.57
C VAL A 113 28.88 -24.17 -19.69
N TYR A 114 28.34 -24.70 -18.60
CA TYR A 114 29.07 -25.54 -17.66
C TYR A 114 28.09 -26.40 -16.87
N ALA A 115 28.36 -27.69 -16.79
CA ALA A 115 27.60 -28.61 -15.95
C ALA A 115 28.54 -29.59 -15.25
N ASN A 116 28.48 -29.63 -13.91
CA ASN A 116 29.22 -30.58 -13.11
C ASN A 116 28.45 -30.93 -11.83
N GLY A 117 27.69 -32.01 -11.85
CA GLY A 117 26.72 -32.34 -10.81
C GLY A 117 25.64 -31.26 -10.78
N ASP A 118 25.41 -30.65 -9.60
CA ASP A 118 24.44 -29.57 -9.41
C ASP A 118 25.00 -28.17 -9.76
N MET A 119 26.23 -28.06 -10.25
CA MET A 119 26.84 -26.80 -10.66
C MET A 119 26.56 -26.52 -12.14
N ALA A 120 26.08 -25.28 -12.41
CA ALA A 120 25.92 -24.73 -13.77
C ALA A 120 26.71 -23.42 -13.90
N GLY A 121 26.97 -23.00 -15.14
CA GLY A 121 27.67 -21.76 -15.43
C GLY A 121 26.70 -20.57 -15.58
N HIS A 122 27.19 -19.45 -16.15
CA HIS A 122 26.37 -18.35 -16.60
C HIS A 122 26.01 -18.53 -18.07
N GLY A 123 24.75 -18.24 -18.43
CA GLY A 123 24.29 -18.36 -19.81
C GLY A 123 25.07 -17.47 -20.79
N ASN A 124 25.14 -17.84 -22.06
CA ASN A 124 25.73 -17.05 -23.13
C ASN A 124 24.67 -16.20 -23.83
N LYS A 125 24.97 -14.89 -24.04
CA LYS A 125 24.07 -13.99 -24.75
C LYS A 125 23.88 -14.39 -26.21
N GLU A 126 24.98 -14.65 -26.94
CA GLU A 126 24.94 -14.84 -28.40
C GLU A 126 24.04 -16.02 -28.80
N GLY A 127 23.00 -15.74 -29.58
CA GLY A 127 22.05 -16.72 -30.09
C GLY A 127 21.05 -17.24 -29.04
N ILE A 128 20.91 -16.61 -27.87
CA ILE A 128 19.95 -17.02 -26.83
C ILE A 128 18.51 -16.92 -27.33
N GLY A 129 18.20 -15.98 -28.24
CA GLY A 129 16.90 -15.85 -28.87
C GLY A 129 16.49 -17.05 -29.71
N GLU A 130 17.43 -17.62 -30.50
CA GLU A 130 17.15 -18.84 -31.25
C GLU A 130 16.96 -20.04 -30.33
N ARG A 131 17.73 -20.13 -29.25
CA ARG A 131 17.58 -21.21 -28.27
C ARG A 131 16.28 -21.10 -27.47
N PHE A 132 15.83 -19.90 -27.18
CA PHE A 132 14.52 -19.65 -26.57
C PHE A 132 13.38 -20.15 -27.48
N ASP A 133 13.41 -19.79 -28.77
CA ASP A 133 12.40 -20.26 -29.72
C ASP A 133 12.39 -21.78 -29.85
N ALA A 134 13.55 -22.40 -29.80
CA ALA A 134 13.67 -23.88 -29.83
C ALA A 134 13.22 -24.58 -28.53
N PHE A 135 13.26 -23.87 -27.39
CA PHE A 135 12.90 -24.42 -26.09
C PHE A 135 11.39 -24.31 -25.81
N MET A 136 10.73 -23.30 -26.36
CA MET A 136 9.31 -23.06 -26.14
C MET A 136 8.40 -23.91 -27.06
N ASP A 137 7.26 -24.35 -26.54
CA ASP A 137 6.23 -25.07 -27.28
C ASP A 137 4.99 -24.16 -27.49
N GLU A 138 4.76 -23.72 -28.72
CA GLU A 138 3.62 -22.85 -29.09
C GLU A 138 2.25 -23.44 -28.73
N LYS A 139 2.16 -24.74 -28.44
CA LYS A 139 0.91 -25.40 -28.02
C LYS A 139 0.64 -25.26 -26.52
N SER A 140 1.64 -24.87 -25.75
CA SER A 140 1.52 -24.57 -24.33
C SER A 140 1.07 -23.11 -24.15
N ASP A 141 -0.03 -22.88 -23.45
CA ASP A 141 -0.52 -21.52 -23.17
C ASP A 141 0.53 -20.66 -22.41
N THR A 142 1.32 -21.31 -21.56
CA THR A 142 2.39 -20.64 -20.80
C THR A 142 3.54 -20.24 -21.72
N ASP A 143 3.99 -21.15 -22.58
CA ASP A 143 5.10 -20.89 -23.50
C ASP A 143 4.66 -19.87 -24.57
N LYS A 144 3.42 -20.00 -25.09
CA LYS A 144 2.86 -19.00 -26.01
C LYS A 144 2.85 -17.60 -25.41
N PHE A 145 2.44 -17.47 -24.14
CA PHE A 145 2.49 -16.17 -23.48
C PHE A 145 3.93 -15.62 -23.40
N LEU A 146 4.92 -16.43 -23.08
CA LEU A 146 6.32 -16.01 -23.04
C LEU A 146 6.84 -15.61 -24.43
N ILE A 147 6.47 -16.37 -25.49
CA ILE A 147 6.80 -16.02 -26.87
C ILE A 147 6.18 -14.66 -27.22
N ASP A 148 4.87 -14.49 -27.00
CA ASP A 148 4.14 -13.25 -27.30
C ASP A 148 4.74 -12.06 -26.52
N ALA A 149 5.14 -12.26 -25.26
CA ALA A 149 5.76 -11.24 -24.41
C ALA A 149 7.13 -10.80 -24.94
N VAL A 150 7.98 -11.74 -25.32
CA VAL A 150 9.28 -11.42 -25.94
C VAL A 150 9.10 -10.73 -27.29
N GLU A 151 8.15 -11.21 -28.12
CA GLU A 151 7.86 -10.56 -29.39
C GLU A 151 7.33 -9.12 -29.23
N HIS A 152 6.47 -8.88 -28.23
CA HIS A 152 5.99 -7.55 -27.88
C HIS A 152 7.16 -6.63 -27.50
N CYS A 153 8.05 -7.06 -26.60
CA CYS A 153 9.22 -6.27 -26.24
C CYS A 153 10.10 -5.93 -27.45
N VAL A 154 10.27 -6.89 -28.36
CA VAL A 154 11.10 -6.66 -29.58
C VAL A 154 10.43 -5.71 -30.57
N LYS A 155 9.12 -5.90 -30.82
CA LYS A 155 8.40 -5.16 -31.87
C LYS A 155 7.92 -3.79 -31.41
N ASP A 156 7.34 -3.71 -30.22
CA ASP A 156 6.64 -2.54 -29.73
C ASP A 156 7.55 -1.67 -28.84
N LEU A 157 8.44 -2.28 -28.04
CA LEU A 157 9.44 -1.58 -27.23
C LEU A 157 10.82 -1.47 -27.90
N ASN A 158 10.97 -2.00 -29.14
CA ASN A 158 12.20 -1.92 -29.93
C ASN A 158 13.45 -2.46 -29.20
N MET A 159 13.30 -3.56 -28.47
CA MET A 159 14.37 -4.22 -27.73
C MET A 159 15.11 -5.24 -28.63
N ASP A 160 16.42 -5.40 -28.41
CA ASP A 160 17.15 -6.53 -28.98
C ASP A 160 16.76 -7.83 -28.26
N LYS A 161 16.43 -8.87 -29.04
CA LYS A 161 15.93 -10.14 -28.48
C LYS A 161 16.97 -10.86 -27.62
N ASP A 162 18.21 -10.88 -28.06
CA ASP A 162 19.29 -11.55 -27.32
C ASP A 162 19.65 -10.77 -26.06
N ASP A 163 19.62 -9.42 -26.09
CA ASP A 163 19.84 -8.57 -24.91
C ASP A 163 18.74 -8.77 -23.87
N LEU A 164 17.48 -8.75 -24.28
CA LEU A 164 16.33 -8.97 -23.42
C LEU A 164 16.37 -10.34 -22.74
N LEU A 165 16.52 -11.39 -23.53
CA LEU A 165 16.52 -12.75 -23.00
C LEU A 165 17.75 -13.06 -22.14
N PHE A 166 18.87 -12.41 -22.42
CA PHE A 166 20.06 -12.49 -21.59
C PHE A 166 19.84 -11.82 -20.23
N GLU A 167 19.23 -10.61 -20.20
CA GLU A 167 18.85 -9.94 -18.95
C GLU A 167 17.82 -10.76 -18.18
N PHE A 168 16.79 -11.30 -18.86
CA PHE A 168 15.78 -12.15 -18.23
C PHE A 168 16.39 -13.43 -17.62
N SER A 169 17.25 -14.12 -18.35
CA SER A 169 17.86 -15.38 -17.89
C SER A 169 18.80 -15.16 -16.71
N ASN A 170 19.67 -14.18 -16.78
CA ASN A 170 20.57 -13.87 -15.67
C ASN A 170 19.81 -13.24 -14.50
N GLY A 171 18.82 -12.39 -14.79
CA GLY A 171 18.00 -11.76 -13.76
C GLY A 171 17.21 -12.78 -12.95
N ILE A 172 16.55 -13.74 -13.61
CA ILE A 172 15.70 -14.72 -12.93
C ILE A 172 16.51 -15.74 -12.11
N THR A 173 17.72 -16.11 -12.54
CA THR A 173 18.61 -17.00 -11.79
C THR A 173 19.12 -16.35 -10.51
N GLY A 174 19.21 -15.00 -10.49
CA GLY A 174 19.60 -14.24 -9.32
C GLY A 174 21.05 -14.42 -8.90
N ASP A 175 21.94 -14.75 -9.84
CA ASP A 175 23.33 -15.06 -9.61
C ASP A 175 24.25 -13.83 -9.54
N TYR A 176 23.71 -12.63 -9.75
CA TYR A 176 24.44 -11.37 -9.68
C TYR A 176 23.59 -10.26 -9.02
N TYR A 177 24.29 -9.25 -8.53
CA TYR A 177 23.64 -8.06 -7.97
C TYR A 177 23.05 -7.18 -9.08
N PRO A 178 21.90 -6.48 -8.85
CA PRO A 178 21.29 -5.62 -9.85
C PRO A 178 22.30 -4.69 -10.53
N THR A 179 22.35 -4.73 -11.85
CA THR A 179 23.21 -3.87 -12.66
C THR A 179 22.46 -3.45 -13.93
N PRO A 180 22.07 -2.19 -14.10
CA PRO A 180 22.30 -1.05 -13.20
C PRO A 180 21.66 -1.23 -11.81
N SER A 181 22.27 -0.62 -10.78
CA SER A 181 21.85 -0.85 -9.40
C SER A 181 20.48 -0.25 -9.06
N ARG A 182 20.00 0.73 -9.82
CA ARG A 182 18.66 1.32 -9.66
C ARG A 182 17.58 0.38 -10.20
N CYS A 183 17.69 0.00 -11.48
CA CYS A 183 16.72 -0.83 -12.19
C CYS A 183 17.41 -1.55 -13.34
N LEU A 184 17.03 -2.80 -13.64
CA LEU A 184 17.45 -3.47 -14.86
C LEU A 184 16.94 -2.70 -16.08
N THR A 185 17.73 -2.71 -17.16
CA THR A 185 17.48 -1.82 -18.30
C THR A 185 16.16 -2.12 -19.02
N HIS A 186 15.89 -3.39 -19.31
CA HIS A 186 14.64 -3.77 -19.97
C HIS A 186 13.45 -3.72 -19.01
N THR A 187 13.67 -4.08 -17.74
CA THR A 187 12.65 -3.91 -16.67
C THR A 187 12.14 -2.47 -16.61
N GLU A 188 13.02 -1.46 -16.67
CA GLU A 188 12.57 -0.07 -16.62
C GLU A 188 11.61 0.29 -17.75
N ALA A 189 11.89 -0.16 -18.97
CA ALA A 189 11.03 0.11 -20.12
C ALA A 189 9.69 -0.64 -20.04
N ILE A 190 9.70 -1.92 -19.62
CA ILE A 190 8.50 -2.74 -19.46
C ILE A 190 7.60 -2.14 -18.38
N LEU A 191 8.16 -1.75 -17.24
CA LEU A 191 7.39 -1.14 -16.15
C LEU A 191 6.83 0.24 -16.53
N ASN A 192 7.55 1.03 -17.35
CA ASN A 192 7.02 2.30 -17.86
C ASN A 192 5.80 2.08 -18.75
N GLU A 193 5.83 1.13 -19.67
CA GLU A 193 4.69 0.78 -20.51
C GLU A 193 3.48 0.36 -19.64
N PHE A 194 3.73 -0.49 -18.65
CA PHE A 194 2.69 -0.91 -17.70
C PHE A 194 2.05 0.28 -16.98
N LEU A 195 2.85 1.21 -16.44
CA LEU A 195 2.34 2.38 -15.74
C LEU A 195 1.49 3.27 -16.67
N VAL A 196 1.95 3.51 -17.89
CA VAL A 196 1.22 4.30 -18.89
C VAL A 196 -0.13 3.65 -19.19
N SER A 197 -0.16 2.33 -19.40
CA SER A 197 -1.38 1.60 -19.71
C SER A 197 -2.32 1.46 -18.51
N ALA A 198 -1.80 1.08 -17.35
CA ALA A 198 -2.61 0.69 -16.19
C ALA A 198 -3.00 1.86 -15.27
N LEU A 199 -2.14 2.91 -15.19
CA LEU A 199 -2.32 3.98 -14.20
C LEU A 199 -2.41 5.38 -14.80
N PHE A 200 -1.92 5.61 -16.03
CA PHE A 200 -1.88 6.94 -16.61
C PHE A 200 -2.93 7.17 -17.70
N ASN A 201 -3.91 6.26 -17.79
CA ASN A 201 -4.95 6.31 -18.82
C ASN A 201 -4.38 6.52 -20.25
N GLY A 202 -3.24 5.87 -20.54
CA GLY A 202 -2.55 5.94 -21.82
C GLY A 202 -1.75 7.23 -22.08
N LYS A 203 -1.59 8.11 -21.08
CA LYS A 203 -0.85 9.38 -21.22
C LYS A 203 0.63 9.19 -20.85
N GLU A 204 1.53 9.24 -21.81
CA GLU A 204 2.97 9.28 -21.52
C GLU A 204 3.40 10.62 -20.92
N PRO A 205 4.17 10.65 -19.83
CA PRO A 205 4.78 11.88 -19.31
C PRO A 205 5.78 12.46 -20.30
N GLU A 206 5.69 13.76 -20.60
CA GLU A 206 6.45 14.46 -21.64
C GLU A 206 7.97 14.24 -21.53
N ASN A 207 8.51 14.23 -20.32
CA ASN A 207 9.96 14.13 -20.09
C ASN A 207 10.41 12.68 -19.81
N GLY A 208 9.50 11.71 -19.90
CA GLY A 208 9.74 10.31 -19.52
C GLY A 208 9.84 10.10 -18.02
N THR A 209 9.90 8.86 -17.63
CA THR A 209 9.87 8.42 -16.22
C THR A 209 11.08 7.56 -15.90
N ASP A 210 11.72 7.85 -14.77
CA ASP A 210 12.72 6.99 -14.15
C ASP A 210 12.05 6.11 -13.08
N ILE A 211 12.41 4.82 -13.03
CA ILE A 211 11.83 3.84 -12.11
C ILE A 211 12.88 3.29 -11.14
N PHE A 212 12.50 3.14 -9.89
CA PHE A 212 13.28 2.46 -8.86
C PHE A 212 12.44 1.32 -8.24
N PRO A 213 12.69 0.05 -8.60
CA PRO A 213 12.06 -1.12 -7.98
C PRO A 213 12.42 -1.23 -6.50
N THR A 214 11.42 -1.54 -5.66
CA THR A 214 11.54 -1.58 -4.21
C THR A 214 10.86 -2.82 -3.61
N GLU A 215 11.15 -3.12 -2.35
CA GLU A 215 10.57 -4.23 -1.60
C GLU A 215 9.11 -3.93 -1.17
N GLY A 216 8.30 -3.49 -2.14
CA GLY A 216 6.90 -3.10 -1.99
C GLY A 216 6.71 -1.64 -1.60
N GLY A 217 5.44 -1.19 -1.58
CA GLY A 217 5.09 0.22 -1.35
C GLY A 217 5.56 0.77 0.00
N SER A 218 5.50 -0.02 1.07
CA SER A 218 5.96 0.45 2.40
C SER A 218 7.46 0.74 2.45
N ALA A 219 8.29 -0.07 1.77
CA ALA A 219 9.72 0.21 1.65
C ALA A 219 9.95 1.46 0.80
N ALA A 220 9.22 1.61 -0.30
CA ALA A 220 9.25 2.80 -1.15
C ALA A 220 9.02 4.08 -0.34
N MET A 221 7.95 4.11 0.47
CA MET A 221 7.64 5.26 1.33
C MET A 221 8.75 5.55 2.35
N THR A 222 9.30 4.53 2.98
CA THR A 222 10.41 4.68 3.92
C THR A 222 11.62 5.32 3.23
N TYR A 223 11.96 4.86 2.03
CA TYR A 223 13.07 5.40 1.26
C TYR A 223 12.83 6.86 0.86
N ILE A 224 11.62 7.20 0.39
CA ILE A 224 11.26 8.55 -0.03
C ILE A 224 11.39 9.53 1.14
N PHE A 225 10.73 9.27 2.27
CA PHE A 225 10.78 10.19 3.42
C PHE A 225 12.18 10.32 4.00
N HIS A 226 12.93 9.21 4.07
CA HIS A 226 14.32 9.26 4.49
C HIS A 226 15.15 10.16 3.57
N THR A 227 15.05 9.97 2.24
CA THR A 227 15.84 10.74 1.28
C THR A 227 15.42 12.20 1.22
N LEU A 228 14.11 12.51 1.33
CA LEU A 228 13.64 13.89 1.43
C LEU A 228 14.23 14.62 2.65
N ASN A 229 14.22 13.96 3.80
CA ASN A 229 14.81 14.52 5.03
C ASN A 229 16.34 14.58 4.94
N HIS A 230 17.00 13.50 4.52
CA HIS A 230 18.46 13.43 4.36
C HIS A 230 18.99 14.54 3.44
N ASN A 231 18.30 14.77 2.32
CA ASN A 231 18.66 15.81 1.35
C ASN A 231 18.10 17.20 1.69
N ARG A 232 17.63 17.45 2.91
CA ARG A 232 17.16 18.77 3.40
C ARG A 232 15.94 19.33 2.64
N LEU A 233 15.22 18.49 1.89
CA LEU A 233 13.98 18.90 1.20
C LEU A 233 12.79 18.93 2.16
N LEU A 234 12.85 18.11 3.23
CA LEU A 234 11.97 18.20 4.39
C LEU A 234 12.82 18.34 5.66
N LYS A 235 12.55 19.36 6.47
CA LYS A 235 13.29 19.67 7.71
C LYS A 235 12.36 19.64 8.91
N PRO A 236 12.85 19.41 10.13
CA PRO A 236 12.04 19.52 11.33
C PRO A 236 11.32 20.87 11.42
N GLY A 237 10.00 20.84 11.62
CA GLY A 237 9.13 22.02 11.64
C GLY A 237 8.43 22.33 10.31
N ASP A 238 8.83 21.70 9.20
CA ASP A 238 8.13 21.85 7.94
C ASP A 238 6.74 21.25 8.02
N LYS A 239 5.77 21.88 7.31
CA LYS A 239 4.40 21.40 7.20
C LYS A 239 4.31 20.40 6.05
N ILE A 240 3.63 19.29 6.30
CA ILE A 240 3.19 18.34 5.28
C ILE A 240 1.68 18.19 5.34
N ALA A 241 1.04 18.12 4.18
CA ALA A 241 -0.37 17.79 4.07
C ALA A 241 -0.55 16.27 3.94
N ILE A 242 -1.59 15.73 4.55
CA ILE A 242 -1.94 14.31 4.48
C ILE A 242 -3.40 14.22 4.08
N GLY A 243 -3.69 13.49 2.98
CA GLY A 243 -5.05 13.17 2.55
C GLY A 243 -5.66 12.13 3.47
N THR A 244 -6.65 12.52 4.28
CA THR A 244 -7.29 11.63 5.26
C THR A 244 -8.75 11.35 4.91
N PRO A 245 -9.31 10.19 5.33
CA PRO A 245 -8.68 9.08 6.06
C PRO A 245 -7.63 8.34 5.22
N ILE A 246 -6.60 7.80 5.88
CA ILE A 246 -5.46 7.18 5.21
C ILE A 246 -4.96 5.94 5.94
N PHE A 247 -4.23 5.10 5.22
CA PHE A 247 -3.54 3.92 5.76
C PHE A 247 -2.71 4.25 7.01
N THR A 248 -3.10 3.67 8.16
CA THR A 248 -2.58 4.01 9.50
C THR A 248 -1.06 4.21 9.59
N PRO A 249 -0.20 3.31 9.02
CA PRO A 249 1.24 3.51 9.08
C PRO A 249 1.72 4.82 8.47
N TYR A 250 0.92 5.44 7.62
CA TYR A 250 1.26 6.71 6.98
C TYR A 250 0.96 7.93 7.85
N LEU A 251 -0.01 7.81 8.78
CA LEU A 251 -0.25 8.84 9.80
C LEU A 251 0.94 9.00 10.77
N GLU A 252 1.71 7.94 10.94
CA GLU A 252 2.81 7.92 11.89
C GLU A 252 4.13 8.47 11.31
N ILE A 253 4.22 8.63 9.98
CA ILE A 253 5.44 9.09 9.30
C ILE A 253 6.01 10.39 9.86
N PRO A 254 5.22 11.44 10.18
CA PRO A 254 5.76 12.70 10.71
C PRO A 254 6.50 12.53 12.03
N ASP A 255 6.08 11.57 12.85
CA ASP A 255 6.62 11.32 14.19
C ASP A 255 7.72 10.24 14.21
N VAL A 256 7.70 9.34 13.22
CA VAL A 256 8.68 8.26 13.06
C VAL A 256 10.03 8.84 12.65
N ASN A 257 11.10 8.23 13.13
CA ASN A 257 12.49 8.62 12.85
C ASN A 257 12.85 10.06 13.26
N ASN A 258 12.04 10.70 14.12
CA ASN A 258 12.25 12.09 14.58
C ASN A 258 12.32 13.12 13.44
N TYR A 259 11.57 12.93 12.36
CA TYR A 259 11.51 13.93 11.30
C TYR A 259 10.96 15.28 11.79
N GLY A 260 10.14 15.27 12.85
CA GLY A 260 9.63 16.50 13.48
C GLY A 260 8.78 17.34 12.54
N LEU A 261 8.04 16.70 11.63
CA LEU A 261 7.17 17.37 10.66
C LEU A 261 5.84 17.76 11.32
N VAL A 262 5.18 18.76 10.75
CA VAL A 262 3.87 19.25 11.20
C VAL A 262 2.80 18.81 10.20
N SER A 263 1.87 17.95 10.63
CA SER A 263 0.80 17.44 9.78
C SER A 263 -0.35 18.44 9.62
N ILE A 264 -0.85 18.57 8.41
CA ILE A 264 -2.05 19.30 8.03
C ILE A 264 -3.00 18.32 7.34
N ASN A 265 -4.19 18.09 7.89
CA ASN A 265 -5.15 17.20 7.26
C ASN A 265 -5.80 17.87 6.05
N VAL A 266 -5.87 17.11 4.94
CA VAL A 266 -6.67 17.38 3.75
C VAL A 266 -7.73 16.28 3.71
N ALA A 267 -8.90 16.57 4.27
CA ALA A 267 -9.89 15.56 4.58
C ALA A 267 -10.80 15.24 3.37
N SER A 268 -11.17 13.97 3.23
CA SER A 268 -12.33 13.52 2.46
C SER A 268 -13.39 12.96 3.41
N ASP A 269 -14.64 12.99 3.00
CA ASP A 269 -15.77 12.53 3.82
C ASP A 269 -16.85 11.83 2.98
N GLU A 270 -17.74 11.13 3.67
CA GLU A 270 -18.82 10.37 3.05
C GLU A 270 -19.83 11.26 2.31
N ALA A 271 -20.04 12.51 2.78
CA ALA A 271 -20.98 13.45 2.13
C ALA A 271 -20.51 13.84 0.73
N HIS A 272 -19.21 13.73 0.44
CA HIS A 272 -18.59 13.94 -0.86
C HIS A 272 -18.17 12.62 -1.54
N ASN A 273 -18.76 11.50 -1.15
CA ASN A 273 -18.40 10.15 -1.63
C ASN A 273 -16.90 9.84 -1.46
N TRP A 274 -16.31 10.30 -0.38
CA TRP A 274 -14.87 10.14 -0.10
C TRP A 274 -13.92 10.81 -1.11
N ASP A 275 -14.43 11.68 -1.99
CA ASP A 275 -13.61 12.59 -2.79
C ASP A 275 -13.15 13.77 -1.92
N ILE A 276 -12.07 14.46 -2.31
CA ILE A 276 -11.56 15.60 -1.55
C ILE A 276 -12.24 16.87 -2.06
N ASP A 277 -12.86 17.65 -1.15
CA ASP A 277 -13.47 18.92 -1.53
C ASP A 277 -12.40 19.96 -1.93
N GLU A 278 -12.81 20.86 -2.83
CA GLU A 278 -11.99 21.97 -3.28
C GLU A 278 -11.51 22.89 -2.14
N GLU A 279 -12.34 23.08 -1.09
CA GLU A 279 -11.95 23.86 0.10
C GLU A 279 -10.79 23.22 0.85
N GLU A 280 -10.77 21.90 0.94
CA GLU A 280 -9.67 21.14 1.55
C GLU A 280 -8.40 21.24 0.69
N LEU A 281 -8.49 21.09 -0.63
CA LEU A 281 -7.36 21.25 -1.55
C LEU A 281 -6.80 22.68 -1.57
N ASN A 282 -7.61 23.70 -1.29
CA ASN A 282 -7.14 25.07 -1.19
C ASN A 282 -6.09 25.28 -0.09
N LYS A 283 -6.03 24.40 0.92
CA LYS A 283 -4.95 24.41 1.92
C LYS A 283 -3.57 24.25 1.29
N LEU A 284 -3.46 23.48 0.20
CA LEU A 284 -2.21 23.21 -0.51
C LEU A 284 -1.60 24.42 -1.20
N LYS A 285 -2.36 25.52 -1.37
CA LYS A 285 -1.89 26.81 -1.89
C LYS A 285 -0.93 27.52 -0.91
N ASP A 286 -0.95 27.11 0.38
CA ASP A 286 0.00 27.60 1.39
C ASP A 286 1.41 27.09 1.08
N LYS A 287 2.32 27.99 0.69
CA LYS A 287 3.72 27.68 0.35
C LYS A 287 4.55 27.17 1.54
N ASP A 288 4.02 27.27 2.75
CA ASP A 288 4.65 26.64 3.92
C ASP A 288 4.45 25.13 3.93
N ILE A 289 3.45 24.60 3.22
CA ILE A 289 3.25 23.17 3.02
C ILE A 289 4.23 22.70 1.96
N LYS A 290 5.16 21.83 2.35
CA LYS A 290 6.27 21.35 1.50
C LYS A 290 5.94 20.08 0.75
N ALA A 291 5.09 19.23 1.33
CA ALA A 291 4.67 17.99 0.68
C ALA A 291 3.19 17.72 0.93
N PHE A 292 2.56 17.03 -0.01
CA PHE A 292 1.23 16.47 0.11
C PHE A 292 1.28 14.97 -0.14
N PHE A 293 0.79 14.20 0.80
CA PHE A 293 0.81 12.76 0.76
C PHE A 293 -0.61 12.19 0.74
N LEU A 294 -0.88 11.25 -0.18
CA LEU A 294 -2.18 10.59 -0.33
C LEU A 294 -2.03 9.14 -0.81
N VAL A 295 -3.10 8.37 -0.65
CA VAL A 295 -3.30 7.05 -1.28
C VAL A 295 -4.45 7.19 -2.27
N ASN A 296 -4.24 6.83 -3.52
CA ASN A 296 -5.23 7.02 -4.60
C ASN A 296 -5.33 5.78 -5.50
N PRO A 297 -6.45 5.06 -5.53
CA PRO A 297 -7.63 5.16 -4.65
C PRO A 297 -7.32 5.01 -3.18
N SER A 298 -8.11 5.67 -2.33
CA SER A 298 -7.84 5.78 -0.89
C SER A 298 -7.91 4.43 -0.15
N ASN A 299 -7.26 4.34 0.99
CA ASN A 299 -7.42 3.27 1.96
C ASN A 299 -7.63 3.95 3.32
N PRO A 300 -8.81 3.90 3.87
CA PRO A 300 -9.77 2.79 3.87
C PRO A 300 -10.98 2.89 2.92
N ALA A 301 -11.27 4.06 2.31
CA ALA A 301 -12.52 4.27 1.57
C ALA A 301 -12.56 3.67 0.15
N SER A 302 -11.42 3.34 -0.43
CA SER A 302 -11.28 2.80 -1.81
C SER A 302 -11.71 3.75 -2.93
N HIS A 303 -11.85 5.04 -2.65
CA HIS A 303 -12.29 6.01 -3.64
C HIS A 303 -11.09 6.69 -4.33
N ALA A 304 -11.12 6.76 -5.66
CA ALA A 304 -10.16 7.48 -6.48
C ALA A 304 -10.55 8.97 -6.58
N LEU A 305 -9.56 9.84 -6.72
CA LEU A 305 -9.81 11.25 -6.97
C LEU A 305 -10.55 11.42 -8.31
N SER A 306 -11.65 12.17 -8.30
CA SER A 306 -12.40 12.50 -9.51
C SER A 306 -11.61 13.43 -10.43
N ALA A 307 -12.01 13.51 -11.69
CA ALA A 307 -11.42 14.47 -12.63
C ALA A 307 -11.51 15.92 -12.11
N ARG A 308 -12.62 16.28 -11.43
CA ARG A 308 -12.80 17.60 -10.81
C ARG A 308 -11.77 17.85 -9.71
N THR A 309 -11.52 16.86 -8.89
CA THR A 309 -10.55 16.95 -7.79
C THR A 309 -9.12 17.04 -8.32
N LEU A 310 -8.80 16.29 -9.40
CA LEU A 310 -7.52 16.42 -10.10
C LEU A 310 -7.33 17.83 -10.70
N ASP A 311 -8.36 18.42 -11.32
CA ASP A 311 -8.32 19.79 -11.83
C ASP A 311 -8.09 20.84 -10.69
N ALA A 312 -8.75 20.64 -9.54
CA ALA A 312 -8.56 21.50 -8.38
C ALA A 312 -7.15 21.35 -7.77
N LEU A 313 -6.60 20.15 -7.77
CA LEU A 313 -5.22 19.89 -7.32
C LEU A 313 -4.21 20.58 -8.25
N GLU A 314 -4.39 20.51 -9.58
CA GLU A 314 -3.56 21.24 -10.54
C GLU A 314 -3.61 22.76 -10.27
N ALA A 315 -4.79 23.30 -10.01
CA ALA A 315 -4.95 24.71 -9.66
C ALA A 315 -4.21 25.07 -8.36
N ALA A 316 -4.26 24.21 -7.34
CA ALA A 316 -3.55 24.42 -6.08
C ALA A 316 -2.02 24.40 -6.29
N VAL A 317 -1.51 23.42 -7.06
CA VAL A 317 -0.08 23.31 -7.40
C VAL A 317 0.41 24.50 -8.21
N SER A 318 -0.41 25.07 -9.10
CA SER A 318 -0.04 26.28 -9.85
C SER A 318 0.28 27.48 -8.95
N GLU A 319 -0.33 27.54 -7.76
CA GLU A 319 -0.05 28.58 -6.75
C GLU A 319 1.09 28.19 -5.78
N ASN A 320 1.35 26.87 -5.62
CA ASN A 320 2.45 26.32 -4.83
C ASN A 320 3.32 25.37 -5.70
N PRO A 321 4.10 25.89 -6.67
CA PRO A 321 4.78 25.06 -7.66
C PRO A 321 5.93 24.21 -7.08
N ASP A 322 6.36 24.48 -5.87
CA ASP A 322 7.39 23.73 -5.14
C ASP A 322 6.83 22.58 -4.30
N LEU A 323 5.50 22.39 -4.32
CA LEU A 323 4.86 21.31 -3.58
C LEU A 323 5.32 19.94 -4.11
N ILE A 324 5.81 19.09 -3.23
CA ILE A 324 6.14 17.69 -3.53
C ILE A 324 4.89 16.85 -3.26
N ILE A 325 4.38 16.14 -4.26
CA ILE A 325 3.25 15.22 -4.08
C ILE A 325 3.76 13.79 -4.01
N LEU A 326 3.25 13.03 -3.05
CA LEU A 326 3.54 11.61 -2.87
C LEU A 326 2.21 10.86 -3.01
N THR A 327 2.08 10.04 -4.04
CA THR A 327 0.88 9.23 -4.27
C THR A 327 1.19 7.74 -4.20
N ASP A 328 0.39 6.99 -3.43
CA ASP A 328 0.40 5.51 -3.43
C ASP A 328 -0.80 5.03 -4.23
N ASP A 329 -0.54 4.60 -5.47
CA ASP A 329 -1.58 4.23 -6.43
C ASP A 329 -1.81 2.70 -6.49
N VAL A 330 -1.51 1.98 -5.41
CA VAL A 330 -1.58 0.50 -5.35
C VAL A 330 -2.94 -0.08 -5.72
N TYR A 331 -4.03 0.70 -5.59
CA TYR A 331 -5.39 0.28 -5.93
C TYR A 331 -5.88 0.84 -7.29
N GLY A 332 -5.08 1.62 -7.99
CA GLY A 332 -5.47 2.26 -9.27
C GLY A 332 -5.99 1.28 -10.32
N THR A 333 -5.41 0.07 -10.38
CA THR A 333 -5.84 -0.97 -11.32
C THR A 333 -7.23 -1.56 -11.04
N PHE A 334 -7.86 -1.23 -9.90
CA PHE A 334 -9.24 -1.62 -9.58
C PHE A 334 -10.28 -0.58 -10.03
N VAL A 335 -9.84 0.54 -10.61
CA VAL A 335 -10.71 1.58 -11.16
C VAL A 335 -10.55 1.63 -12.68
N ASN A 336 -11.65 1.43 -13.40
CA ASN A 336 -11.63 1.49 -14.86
C ASN A 336 -11.36 2.92 -15.34
N GLY A 337 -10.33 3.10 -16.16
CA GLY A 337 -9.95 4.42 -16.65
C GLY A 337 -9.29 5.29 -15.59
N PHE A 338 -8.69 4.69 -14.58
CA PHE A 338 -7.95 5.39 -13.52
C PHE A 338 -6.94 6.37 -14.10
N GLU A 339 -6.90 7.55 -13.52
CA GLU A 339 -5.92 8.59 -13.85
C GLU A 339 -5.14 8.98 -12.60
N SER A 340 -3.87 8.57 -12.55
CA SER A 340 -2.95 8.90 -11.46
C SER A 340 -2.71 10.41 -11.37
N VAL A 341 -2.51 10.93 -10.16
CA VAL A 341 -2.00 12.28 -9.96
C VAL A 341 -0.69 12.51 -10.72
N TYR A 342 0.14 11.48 -10.81
CA TYR A 342 1.40 11.53 -11.57
C TYR A 342 1.19 11.81 -13.06
N SER A 343 0.14 11.29 -13.69
CA SER A 343 -0.13 11.53 -15.12
C SER A 343 -0.54 12.98 -15.42
N ARG A 344 -1.06 13.70 -14.42
CA ARG A 344 -1.48 15.10 -14.51
C ARG A 344 -0.38 16.06 -14.07
N LEU A 345 0.35 15.71 -13.04
CA LEU A 345 1.36 16.55 -12.39
C LEU A 345 2.71 15.81 -12.26
N PRO A 346 3.29 15.28 -13.36
CA PRO A 346 4.51 14.46 -13.29
C PRO A 346 5.71 15.21 -12.68
N TYR A 347 5.80 16.52 -12.89
CA TYR A 347 6.87 17.35 -12.34
C TYR A 347 6.86 17.39 -10.80
N ASN A 348 5.67 17.43 -10.20
CA ASN A 348 5.52 17.58 -8.76
C ASN A 348 5.39 16.25 -8.01
N THR A 349 5.16 15.12 -8.72
CA THR A 349 4.69 13.89 -8.10
C THR A 349 5.76 12.81 -8.07
N ILE A 350 5.92 12.18 -6.90
CA ILE A 350 6.60 10.90 -6.72
C ILE A 350 5.50 9.84 -6.59
N LEU A 351 5.46 8.90 -7.55
CA LEU A 351 4.50 7.80 -7.56
C LEU A 351 5.07 6.58 -6.89
N VAL A 352 4.28 5.95 -6.04
CA VAL A 352 4.51 4.60 -5.52
C VAL A 352 3.46 3.65 -6.07
N TYR A 353 3.89 2.50 -6.57
CA TYR A 353 3.00 1.41 -6.97
C TYR A 353 3.50 0.08 -6.42
N SER A 354 2.58 -0.85 -6.15
CA SER A 354 2.91 -2.20 -5.70
C SER A 354 2.05 -3.25 -6.41
N PHE A 355 2.69 -4.31 -6.89
CA PHE A 355 2.04 -5.47 -7.50
C PHE A 355 1.33 -6.39 -6.49
N SER A 356 1.41 -6.05 -5.19
CA SER A 356 0.93 -6.89 -4.08
C SER A 356 -0.55 -7.21 -4.17
N LYS A 357 -1.40 -6.23 -4.55
CA LYS A 357 -2.85 -6.36 -4.45
C LYS A 357 -3.44 -7.04 -5.68
N LEU A 358 -3.25 -6.45 -6.84
CA LEU A 358 -3.80 -6.99 -8.09
C LEU A 358 -3.38 -8.46 -8.30
N TYR A 359 -2.09 -8.74 -8.25
CA TYR A 359 -1.56 -10.07 -8.63
C TYR A 359 -1.53 -11.09 -7.48
N GLY A 360 -2.06 -10.74 -6.29
CA GLY A 360 -1.98 -11.60 -5.11
C GLY A 360 -0.52 -11.91 -4.74
N ALA A 361 0.34 -10.90 -4.80
CA ALA A 361 1.79 -11.02 -4.67
C ALA A 361 2.32 -10.36 -3.40
N THR A 362 1.50 -10.26 -2.33
CA THR A 362 1.87 -9.58 -1.08
C THR A 362 3.16 -10.10 -0.45
N GLY A 363 3.42 -11.40 -0.53
CA GLY A 363 4.61 -12.06 0.01
C GLY A 363 5.87 -11.90 -0.85
N TRP A 364 5.72 -11.51 -2.13
CA TRP A 364 6.85 -11.29 -3.04
C TRP A 364 7.58 -9.98 -2.78
N ARG A 365 6.91 -9.04 -2.11
CA ARG A 365 7.47 -7.73 -1.81
C ARG A 365 7.94 -6.98 -3.06
N THR A 366 7.09 -6.87 -4.06
CA THR A 366 7.37 -6.20 -5.33
C THR A 366 6.61 -4.87 -5.42
N GLY A 367 7.34 -3.79 -5.63
CA GLY A 367 6.82 -2.43 -5.80
C GLY A 367 7.85 -1.57 -6.51
N LEU A 368 7.50 -0.33 -6.76
CA LEU A 368 8.36 0.64 -7.41
C LEU A 368 8.07 2.07 -6.96
N ILE A 369 9.07 2.92 -7.17
CA ILE A 369 8.96 4.38 -7.18
C ILE A 369 9.12 4.83 -8.62
N ALA A 370 8.26 5.75 -9.08
CA ALA A 370 8.38 6.38 -10.38
C ALA A 370 8.45 7.90 -10.24
N MET A 371 9.36 8.53 -10.97
CA MET A 371 9.56 9.98 -10.98
C MET A 371 9.79 10.47 -12.39
N SER A 372 9.28 11.65 -12.70
CA SER A 372 9.62 12.33 -13.97
C SER A 372 11.14 12.63 -14.02
N ARG A 373 11.72 12.49 -15.20
CA ARG A 373 13.12 12.90 -15.42
C ARG A 373 13.36 14.39 -15.25
N ASP A 374 12.32 15.20 -15.31
CA ASP A 374 12.28 16.60 -14.91
C ASP A 374 11.28 16.72 -13.75
N ASN A 375 11.77 17.01 -12.55
CA ASN A 375 10.98 16.95 -11.33
C ASN A 375 11.33 18.05 -10.32
N VAL A 376 10.39 18.35 -9.45
CA VAL A 376 10.51 19.39 -8.43
C VAL A 376 11.62 19.11 -7.43
N CYS A 377 11.90 17.85 -7.09
CA CYS A 377 12.95 17.51 -6.12
C CYS A 377 14.33 17.87 -6.65
N ASP A 378 14.62 17.53 -7.92
CA ASP A 378 15.88 17.92 -8.58
C ASP A 378 16.04 19.45 -8.60
N HIS A 379 14.95 20.17 -8.88
CA HIS A 379 14.96 21.62 -8.87
C HIS A 379 15.19 22.20 -7.47
N LEU A 380 14.55 21.65 -6.45
CA LEU A 380 14.75 22.05 -5.05
C LEU A 380 16.18 21.81 -4.58
N LEU A 381 16.81 20.71 -4.97
CA LEU A 381 18.23 20.44 -4.66
C LEU A 381 19.15 21.56 -5.15
N THR A 382 18.88 22.17 -6.32
CA THR A 382 19.70 23.28 -6.85
C THR A 382 19.61 24.57 -6.03
N ARG A 383 18.61 24.68 -5.14
CA ARG A 383 18.33 25.87 -4.32
C ARG A 383 18.77 25.71 -2.85
N LEU A 384 19.41 24.59 -2.52
CA LEU A 384 19.97 24.39 -1.18
C LEU A 384 21.10 25.40 -0.88
N SER A 385 21.36 25.64 0.39
CA SER A 385 22.48 26.49 0.82
C SER A 385 23.83 25.88 0.40
N GLU A 386 24.85 26.73 0.23
CA GLU A 386 26.21 26.24 -0.05
C GLU A 386 26.74 25.30 1.04
N GLU A 387 26.34 25.53 2.29
CA GLU A 387 26.67 24.67 3.43
C GLU A 387 26.03 23.28 3.28
N ASP A 388 24.71 23.21 3.06
CA ASP A 388 23.98 21.95 2.83
C ASP A 388 24.56 21.19 1.62
N LEU A 389 24.86 21.89 0.52
CA LEU A 389 25.43 21.27 -0.69
C LEU A 389 26.82 20.68 -0.45
N ASN A 390 27.67 21.35 0.35
CA ASN A 390 29.00 20.83 0.68
C ASN A 390 28.93 19.61 1.61
N GLU A 391 28.02 19.61 2.60
CA GLU A 391 27.80 18.43 3.46
C GLU A 391 27.34 17.23 2.62
N LEU A 392 26.34 17.42 1.78
CA LEU A 392 25.83 16.37 0.90
C LEU A 392 26.88 15.90 -0.12
N TRP A 393 27.75 16.80 -0.59
CA TRP A 393 28.87 16.42 -1.44
C TRP A 393 29.77 15.41 -0.76
N ASP A 394 30.20 15.70 0.47
CA ASP A 394 31.10 14.83 1.23
C ASP A 394 30.46 13.47 1.50
N GLU A 395 29.15 13.44 1.78
CA GLU A 395 28.39 12.22 2.03
C GLU A 395 28.28 11.33 0.78
N TYR A 396 27.95 11.90 -0.39
CA TYR A 396 27.75 11.14 -1.64
C TYR A 396 29.07 10.89 -2.41
N ALA A 397 30.16 11.57 -2.11
CA ALA A 397 31.47 11.37 -2.75
C ALA A 397 32.01 9.93 -2.57
N ILE A 398 31.48 9.18 -1.60
CA ILE A 398 31.79 7.76 -1.41
C ILE A 398 31.16 6.91 -2.54
N ALA A 399 30.01 7.33 -3.05
CA ALA A 399 29.22 6.57 -4.03
C ALA A 399 29.49 6.98 -5.48
N VAL A 400 29.78 8.26 -5.73
CA VAL A 400 29.96 8.83 -7.10
C VAL A 400 31.11 9.83 -7.11
N THR A 401 31.67 10.06 -8.31
CA THR A 401 32.77 11.02 -8.52
C THR A 401 32.31 12.47 -8.56
N ASP A 402 31.05 12.71 -8.92
CA ASP A 402 30.44 14.04 -8.97
C ASP A 402 29.06 14.02 -8.30
N PRO A 403 29.00 14.19 -6.96
CA PRO A 403 27.73 14.25 -6.22
C PRO A 403 26.79 15.38 -6.64
N SER A 404 27.32 16.47 -7.24
CA SER A 404 26.48 17.60 -7.66
C SER A 404 25.59 17.28 -8.85
N SER A 405 25.97 16.28 -9.65
CA SER A 405 25.19 15.82 -10.81
C SER A 405 24.13 14.79 -10.47
N MET A 406 24.13 14.25 -9.22
CA MET A 406 23.16 13.23 -8.81
C MET A 406 21.74 13.78 -8.77
N LYS A 407 20.85 13.15 -9.55
CA LYS A 407 19.41 13.37 -9.47
C LYS A 407 18.83 12.82 -8.15
N PHE A 408 17.65 13.29 -7.79
CA PHE A 408 17.00 12.85 -6.55
C PHE A 408 16.76 11.33 -6.53
N ILE A 409 16.37 10.71 -7.65
CA ILE A 409 16.16 9.26 -7.74
C ILE A 409 17.47 8.47 -7.56
N GLU A 410 18.61 9.01 -7.95
CA GLU A 410 19.92 8.40 -7.73
C GLU A 410 20.34 8.50 -6.26
N ARG A 411 20.03 9.64 -5.61
CA ARG A 411 20.20 9.82 -4.17
C ARG A 411 19.31 8.85 -3.39
N LEU A 412 18.06 8.72 -3.78
CA LEU A 412 17.11 7.78 -3.22
C LEU A 412 17.62 6.33 -3.32
N THR A 413 18.18 5.96 -4.47
CA THR A 413 18.84 4.66 -4.68
C THR A 413 20.06 4.48 -3.76
N ALA A 414 20.89 5.50 -3.59
CA ALA A 414 22.05 5.45 -2.71
C ALA A 414 21.64 5.38 -1.23
N ASP A 415 20.66 6.17 -0.81
CA ASP A 415 20.19 6.25 0.57
C ASP A 415 19.47 4.97 1.02
N SER A 416 18.80 4.27 0.11
CA SER A 416 18.17 2.98 0.41
C SER A 416 19.15 1.95 0.98
N ARG A 417 20.43 2.01 0.60
CA ARG A 417 21.50 1.16 1.14
C ARG A 417 21.77 1.43 2.61
N SER A 418 21.70 2.70 3.04
CA SER A 418 21.98 3.08 4.43
C SER A 418 20.87 2.61 5.37
N ILE A 419 19.59 2.62 4.92
CA ILE A 419 18.45 2.18 5.70
C ILE A 419 18.51 0.68 5.98
N GLY A 420 18.80 -0.12 4.96
CA GLY A 420 18.85 -1.58 5.06
C GLY A 420 20.21 -2.14 5.46
N LEU A 421 21.24 -1.30 5.54
CA LEU A 421 22.65 -1.72 5.62
C LEU A 421 23.02 -2.67 4.46
N TYR A 422 22.39 -2.48 3.32
CA TYR A 422 22.65 -3.31 2.15
C TYR A 422 23.94 -2.92 1.47
N HIS A 423 24.67 -3.92 1.03
CA HIS A 423 25.86 -3.71 0.21
C HIS A 423 25.51 -3.23 -1.20
N THR A 424 24.31 -3.55 -1.64
CA THR A 424 23.74 -3.18 -2.94
C THR A 424 22.37 -2.55 -2.74
N SER A 425 21.94 -1.74 -3.71
CA SER A 425 20.60 -1.14 -3.74
C SER A 425 19.70 -1.87 -4.74
N GLY A 426 18.42 -1.57 -4.64
CA GLY A 426 17.41 -2.06 -5.54
C GLY A 426 16.84 -3.41 -5.16
N LEU A 427 15.67 -3.70 -5.72
CA LEU A 427 14.99 -4.98 -5.59
C LEU A 427 15.83 -6.10 -6.22
N SER A 428 15.80 -7.31 -5.65
CA SER A 428 16.50 -8.47 -6.20
C SER A 428 16.14 -8.71 -7.67
N THR A 429 17.12 -9.15 -8.47
CA THR A 429 16.92 -9.37 -9.91
C THR A 429 15.79 -10.36 -10.20
N PRO A 430 15.63 -11.51 -9.49
CA PRO A 430 14.47 -12.38 -9.72
C PRO A 430 13.13 -11.71 -9.47
N SER A 431 13.06 -10.82 -8.49
CA SER A 431 11.83 -10.08 -8.20
C SER A 431 11.52 -9.03 -9.27
N GLN A 432 12.55 -8.39 -9.86
CA GLN A 432 12.38 -7.49 -11.00
C GLN A 432 11.84 -8.24 -12.21
N ILE A 433 12.42 -9.39 -12.57
CA ILE A 433 11.90 -10.24 -13.67
C ILE A 433 10.48 -10.73 -13.40
N PHE A 434 10.12 -10.99 -12.15
CA PHE A 434 8.73 -11.33 -11.81
C PHE A 434 7.78 -10.15 -12.02
N MET A 435 8.23 -8.91 -11.74
CA MET A 435 7.47 -7.69 -12.05
C MET A 435 7.28 -7.54 -13.57
N ASP A 436 8.32 -7.82 -14.38
CA ASP A 436 8.22 -7.78 -15.84
C ASP A 436 7.16 -8.74 -16.37
N ILE A 437 7.13 -9.97 -15.88
CA ILE A 437 6.13 -10.97 -16.28
C ILE A 437 4.72 -10.53 -15.86
N MET A 438 4.56 -9.92 -14.69
CA MET A 438 3.27 -9.34 -14.26
C MET A 438 2.86 -8.19 -15.16
N ALA A 439 3.75 -7.26 -15.44
CA ALA A 439 3.52 -6.11 -16.32
C ALA A 439 3.15 -6.56 -17.75
N LEU A 440 3.95 -7.44 -18.35
CA LEU A 440 3.71 -7.99 -19.68
C LEU A 440 2.41 -8.78 -19.78
N SER A 441 1.95 -9.41 -18.69
CA SER A 441 0.64 -10.08 -18.69
C SER A 441 -0.53 -9.11 -18.91
N HIS A 442 -0.32 -7.82 -18.64
CA HIS A 442 -1.27 -6.75 -18.88
C HIS A 442 -1.11 -6.16 -20.30
N THR A 443 0.13 -5.85 -20.71
CA THR A 443 0.36 -5.02 -21.90
C THR A 443 0.29 -5.81 -23.22
N VAL A 444 0.66 -7.09 -23.23
CA VAL A 444 0.82 -7.90 -24.44
C VAL A 444 -0.45 -8.05 -25.27
N TYR A 445 -1.63 -8.16 -24.67
CA TYR A 445 -2.85 -8.50 -25.37
C TYR A 445 -3.85 -7.34 -25.52
N GLY A 446 -3.52 -6.13 -25.05
CA GLY A 446 -4.36 -4.94 -25.15
C GLY A 446 -5.69 -5.02 -24.37
N LYS A 447 -6.03 -6.19 -23.82
CA LYS A 447 -7.16 -6.45 -22.94
C LYS A 447 -6.71 -7.38 -21.82
N ASP A 448 -6.80 -6.91 -20.58
CA ASP A 448 -6.42 -7.70 -19.42
C ASP A 448 -7.65 -8.35 -18.75
N GLU A 449 -7.96 -9.57 -19.21
CA GLU A 449 -9.05 -10.38 -18.63
C GLU A 449 -8.85 -10.63 -17.11
N TYR A 450 -7.60 -10.60 -16.63
CA TYR A 450 -7.31 -10.81 -15.22
C TYR A 450 -7.71 -9.58 -14.38
N ILE A 451 -7.42 -8.37 -14.84
CA ILE A 451 -7.89 -7.12 -14.20
C ILE A 451 -9.41 -7.09 -14.19
N GLU A 452 -10.07 -7.39 -15.33
CA GLU A 452 -11.52 -7.44 -15.40
C GLU A 452 -12.12 -8.44 -14.39
N LEU A 453 -11.53 -9.63 -14.27
CA LEU A 453 -11.94 -10.63 -13.29
C LEU A 453 -11.72 -10.19 -11.85
N ALA A 454 -10.58 -9.56 -11.55
CA ALA A 454 -10.28 -9.06 -10.22
C ALA A 454 -11.28 -7.96 -9.80
N ASN A 455 -11.56 -7.02 -10.71
CA ASN A 455 -12.54 -5.94 -10.50
C ASN A 455 -13.95 -6.50 -10.32
N ALA A 456 -14.38 -7.43 -11.19
CA ALA A 456 -15.68 -8.09 -11.05
C ALA A 456 -15.81 -8.83 -9.71
N THR A 457 -14.71 -9.43 -9.22
CA THR A 457 -14.71 -10.17 -7.95
C THR A 457 -14.92 -9.25 -6.75
N VAL A 458 -14.22 -8.10 -6.69
CA VAL A 458 -14.40 -7.15 -5.58
C VAL A 458 -15.76 -6.46 -5.65
N ASN A 459 -16.25 -6.13 -6.86
CA ASN A 459 -17.57 -5.57 -7.07
C ASN A 459 -18.70 -6.52 -6.60
N GLU A 460 -18.63 -7.80 -6.96
CA GLU A 460 -19.61 -8.81 -6.50
C GLU A 460 -19.66 -8.87 -4.96
N ARG A 461 -18.49 -8.85 -4.30
CA ARG A 461 -18.37 -8.90 -2.84
C ARG A 461 -18.89 -7.62 -2.18
N TYR A 462 -18.59 -6.47 -2.78
CA TYR A 462 -19.09 -5.18 -2.34
C TYR A 462 -20.62 -5.14 -2.38
N ILE A 463 -21.20 -5.48 -3.51
CA ILE A 463 -22.66 -5.53 -3.69
C ILE A 463 -23.29 -6.49 -2.68
N ALA A 464 -22.75 -7.70 -2.52
CA ALA A 464 -23.26 -8.70 -1.60
C ALA A 464 -23.25 -8.25 -0.15
N LEU A 465 -22.16 -7.57 0.29
CA LEU A 465 -22.05 -7.02 1.63
C LEU A 465 -23.06 -5.89 1.86
N MET A 466 -23.10 -4.90 0.96
CA MET A 466 -23.95 -3.71 1.13
C MET A 466 -25.44 -4.08 1.09
N ASP A 467 -25.86 -4.99 0.17
CA ASP A 467 -27.23 -5.50 0.12
C ASP A 467 -27.59 -6.26 1.42
N ALA A 468 -26.69 -7.08 1.94
CA ALA A 468 -26.92 -7.81 3.19
C ALA A 468 -26.97 -6.90 4.41
N LEU A 469 -26.16 -5.81 4.45
CA LEU A 469 -26.23 -4.79 5.48
C LEU A 469 -27.46 -3.89 5.33
N GLY A 470 -28.04 -3.77 4.12
CA GLY A 470 -29.14 -2.85 3.83
C GLY A 470 -28.68 -1.40 3.76
N ILE A 471 -27.50 -1.16 3.21
CA ILE A 471 -26.87 0.16 3.06
C ILE A 471 -26.82 0.50 1.56
N ASP A 472 -26.98 1.79 1.24
CA ASP A 472 -26.84 2.28 -0.12
C ASP A 472 -25.42 2.05 -0.66
N LYS A 473 -25.36 1.75 -1.96
CA LYS A 473 -24.10 1.43 -2.65
C LYS A 473 -23.55 2.63 -3.40
N ASP A 474 -22.26 2.90 -3.23
CA ASP A 474 -21.53 3.75 -4.16
C ASP A 474 -21.13 2.93 -5.39
N LEU A 475 -21.84 3.15 -6.49
CA LEU A 475 -21.59 2.54 -7.80
C LEU A 475 -20.93 3.53 -8.77
N SER A 476 -20.27 4.57 -8.25
CA SER A 476 -19.48 5.50 -9.06
C SER A 476 -18.30 4.78 -9.71
N GLY A 477 -17.83 5.29 -10.83
CA GLY A 477 -16.68 4.73 -11.52
C GLY A 477 -15.36 4.90 -10.74
N GLU A 478 -15.36 5.74 -9.73
CA GLU A 478 -14.22 6.09 -8.88
C GLU A 478 -14.01 5.13 -7.71
N ASN A 479 -15.01 4.28 -7.37
CA ASN A 479 -14.90 3.30 -6.29
C ASN A 479 -14.10 2.06 -6.75
N ALA A 480 -12.95 1.81 -6.14
CA ALA A 480 -12.11 0.63 -6.39
C ALA A 480 -12.64 -0.65 -5.70
N GLU A 481 -13.57 -0.52 -4.77
CA GLU A 481 -14.25 -1.61 -4.06
C GLU A 481 -13.29 -2.67 -3.44
N TYR A 482 -12.03 -2.29 -3.19
CA TYR A 482 -11.07 -3.18 -2.55
C TYR A 482 -11.26 -3.24 -1.03
N TYR A 483 -11.68 -2.11 -0.47
CA TYR A 483 -12.17 -1.92 0.89
C TYR A 483 -13.50 -1.18 0.87
N THR A 484 -14.17 -1.15 2.01
CA THR A 484 -15.25 -0.21 2.25
C THR A 484 -15.21 0.26 3.70
N ILE A 485 -15.66 1.49 3.94
CA ILE A 485 -15.98 2.01 5.27
C ILE A 485 -17.48 1.83 5.47
N VAL A 486 -17.85 1.33 6.64
CA VAL A 486 -19.25 1.26 7.09
C VAL A 486 -19.36 2.03 8.39
N ASP A 487 -20.19 3.09 8.41
CA ASP A 487 -20.57 3.77 9.64
C ASP A 487 -21.69 2.97 10.33
N ILE A 488 -21.31 2.24 11.37
CA ILE A 488 -22.21 1.39 12.16
C ILE A 488 -23.26 2.26 12.89
N ASN A 489 -22.89 3.43 13.37
CA ASN A 489 -23.81 4.30 14.11
C ASN A 489 -24.90 4.88 13.19
N THR A 490 -24.54 5.30 11.97
CA THR A 490 -25.50 5.74 10.96
C THR A 490 -26.41 4.59 10.53
N MET A 491 -25.85 3.38 10.26
CA MET A 491 -26.64 2.20 9.92
C MET A 491 -27.64 1.84 11.05
N ILE A 492 -27.25 1.93 12.31
CA ILE A 492 -28.14 1.71 13.45
C ILE A 492 -29.24 2.76 13.48
N ALA A 493 -28.92 4.04 13.32
CA ALA A 493 -29.91 5.10 13.35
C ALA A 493 -30.98 4.91 12.27
N ASP A 494 -30.59 4.50 11.08
CA ASP A 494 -31.48 4.27 9.94
C ASP A 494 -32.36 3.02 10.10
N GLN A 495 -31.83 1.94 10.65
CA GLN A 495 -32.51 0.65 10.70
C GLN A 495 -33.20 0.35 12.03
N TYR A 496 -32.68 0.84 13.14
CA TYR A 496 -33.18 0.59 14.49
C TYR A 496 -33.72 1.86 15.18
N GLY A 497 -33.45 3.03 14.62
CA GLY A 497 -33.87 4.32 15.16
C GLY A 497 -32.82 5.06 15.98
N SER A 498 -32.96 6.38 16.05
CA SER A 498 -31.98 7.28 16.69
C SER A 498 -31.82 7.06 18.19
N GLU A 499 -32.89 6.67 18.89
CA GLU A 499 -32.85 6.41 20.34
C GLU A 499 -31.92 5.24 20.69
N PHE A 500 -31.97 4.17 19.91
CA PHE A 500 -31.06 3.04 20.09
C PHE A 500 -29.62 3.39 19.66
N ALA A 501 -29.45 4.17 18.58
CA ALA A 501 -28.14 4.63 18.16
C ALA A 501 -27.45 5.47 19.26
N ASP A 502 -28.20 6.35 19.92
CA ASP A 502 -27.70 7.15 21.05
C ASP A 502 -27.37 6.27 22.25
N TRP A 503 -28.25 5.33 22.61
CA TRP A 503 -28.01 4.37 23.69
C TRP A 503 -26.75 3.54 23.44
N LYS A 504 -26.57 2.99 22.20
CA LYS A 504 -25.38 2.22 21.85
C LYS A 504 -24.11 3.06 22.01
N ARG A 505 -24.15 4.32 21.56
CA ARG A 505 -23.00 5.24 21.63
C ARG A 505 -22.60 5.56 23.08
N GLU A 506 -23.59 5.63 23.99
CA GLU A 506 -23.38 5.93 25.41
C GLU A 506 -22.92 4.70 26.22
N ASN A 507 -23.35 3.48 25.85
CA ASN A 507 -23.16 2.28 26.65
C ASN A 507 -22.15 1.29 26.07
N ILE A 508 -21.88 1.33 24.75
CA ILE A 508 -21.00 0.38 24.07
C ILE A 508 -20.01 1.16 23.19
N SER A 509 -18.75 1.19 23.61
CA SER A 509 -17.72 1.84 22.81
C SER A 509 -17.51 1.11 21.47
N ASP A 510 -16.93 1.79 20.48
CA ASP A 510 -16.65 1.18 19.18
C ASP A 510 -15.65 0.02 19.29
N LEU A 511 -14.74 0.09 20.24
CA LEU A 511 -13.80 -1.01 20.52
C LEU A 511 -14.49 -2.19 21.20
N ASP A 512 -15.43 -1.96 22.14
CA ASP A 512 -16.22 -3.01 22.75
C ASP A 512 -17.09 -3.72 21.71
N PHE A 513 -17.74 -2.95 20.82
CA PHE A 513 -18.48 -3.50 19.69
C PHE A 513 -17.62 -4.43 18.83
N LEU A 514 -16.41 -4.01 18.45
CA LEU A 514 -15.49 -4.81 17.63
C LEU A 514 -14.96 -6.03 18.40
N ASN A 515 -14.69 -5.90 19.69
CA ASN A 515 -14.26 -7.01 20.55
C ASN A 515 -15.37 -8.03 20.72
N ASP A 516 -16.60 -7.59 20.95
CA ASP A 516 -17.78 -8.46 21.05
C ASP A 516 -18.07 -9.16 19.72
N LEU A 517 -17.95 -8.44 18.61
CA LEU A 517 -18.11 -8.99 17.27
C LEU A 517 -17.07 -10.10 17.01
N ALA A 518 -15.82 -9.89 17.41
CA ALA A 518 -14.79 -10.90 17.30
C ALA A 518 -15.04 -12.08 18.24
N GLN A 519 -15.31 -11.84 19.54
CA GLN A 519 -15.43 -12.87 20.54
C GLN A 519 -16.75 -13.65 20.45
N LYS A 520 -17.88 -12.95 20.26
CA LYS A 520 -19.22 -13.57 20.27
C LYS A 520 -19.62 -14.11 18.90
N LYS A 521 -19.16 -13.44 17.81
CA LYS A 521 -19.59 -13.73 16.44
C LYS A 521 -18.47 -14.21 15.51
N GLY A 522 -17.21 -14.21 15.95
CA GLY A 522 -16.06 -14.66 15.16
C GLY A 522 -15.77 -13.78 13.94
N VAL A 523 -16.14 -12.50 13.95
CA VAL A 523 -15.88 -11.55 12.86
C VAL A 523 -14.83 -10.55 13.29
N VAL A 524 -13.78 -10.39 12.47
CA VAL A 524 -12.69 -9.44 12.72
C VAL A 524 -12.71 -8.37 11.62
N LEU A 525 -12.91 -7.13 12.02
CA LEU A 525 -12.90 -5.93 11.16
C LEU A 525 -11.81 -4.97 11.64
N MET A 526 -11.56 -3.91 10.88
CA MET A 526 -10.60 -2.89 11.33
C MET A 526 -11.32 -1.65 11.87
N TYR A 527 -10.79 -1.13 12.95
CA TYR A 527 -11.26 0.09 13.61
C TYR A 527 -11.04 1.30 12.70
N GLY A 528 -12.13 1.96 12.28
CA GLY A 528 -12.11 3.07 11.33
C GLY A 528 -11.34 4.30 11.80
N PRO A 529 -11.57 4.78 13.06
CA PRO A 529 -10.83 5.93 13.58
C PRO A 529 -9.30 5.75 13.63
N GLY A 530 -8.80 4.52 13.61
CA GLY A 530 -7.36 4.25 13.45
C GLY A 530 -6.79 4.61 12.06
N PHE A 531 -7.64 4.99 11.10
CA PHE A 531 -7.29 5.55 9.79
C PHE A 531 -7.58 7.05 9.70
N ASP A 532 -7.95 7.70 10.80
CA ASP A 532 -8.52 9.04 10.85
C ASP A 532 -9.89 9.13 10.12
N ALA A 533 -10.65 8.00 10.11
CA ALA A 533 -12.02 7.94 9.66
C ALA A 533 -12.98 8.28 10.81
N PRO A 534 -14.28 8.59 10.54
CA PRO A 534 -15.23 8.96 11.58
C PRO A 534 -15.39 7.91 12.68
N GLU A 535 -15.69 8.39 13.91
CA GLU A 535 -16.10 7.54 15.03
C GLU A 535 -17.32 6.69 14.65
N GLY A 536 -17.35 5.45 15.13
CA GLY A 536 -18.40 4.49 14.79
C GLY A 536 -18.20 3.75 13.48
N SER A 537 -17.18 4.10 12.71
CA SER A 537 -16.89 3.44 11.44
C SER A 537 -15.98 2.22 11.58
N VAL A 538 -16.14 1.29 10.66
CA VAL A 538 -15.28 0.12 10.49
C VAL A 538 -14.82 -0.01 9.05
N ARG A 539 -13.56 -0.46 8.84
CA ARG A 539 -13.09 -0.83 7.50
C ARG A 539 -13.24 -2.33 7.28
N ILE A 540 -13.80 -2.71 6.15
CA ILE A 540 -13.98 -4.08 5.70
C ILE A 540 -13.16 -4.30 4.43
N SER A 541 -12.28 -5.30 4.41
CA SER A 541 -11.57 -5.73 3.20
C SER A 541 -12.46 -6.63 2.35
N LEU A 542 -12.58 -6.34 1.06
CA LEU A 542 -13.39 -7.11 0.12
C LEU A 542 -12.55 -8.08 -0.73
N ALA A 543 -11.24 -8.15 -0.44
CA ALA A 543 -10.31 -8.92 -1.25
C ALA A 543 -9.99 -10.33 -0.70
N ASN A 544 -10.24 -10.61 0.58
CA ASN A 544 -9.61 -11.75 1.26
C ASN A 544 -10.54 -12.89 1.70
N LEU A 545 -11.85 -12.75 1.48
CA LEU A 545 -12.87 -13.76 1.78
C LEU A 545 -13.69 -14.08 0.53
N TYR A 546 -14.54 -15.10 0.56
CA TYR A 546 -15.47 -15.42 -0.52
C TYR A 546 -16.74 -14.58 -0.43
N THR A 547 -17.51 -14.48 -1.53
CA THR A 547 -18.71 -13.63 -1.60
C THR A 547 -19.73 -13.98 -0.51
N GLU A 548 -19.96 -15.26 -0.26
CA GLU A 548 -20.86 -15.75 0.80
C GLU A 548 -20.43 -15.37 2.22
N ASP A 549 -19.12 -15.22 2.46
CA ASP A 549 -18.60 -14.82 3.76
C ASP A 549 -18.98 -13.36 4.11
N TYR A 550 -19.08 -12.49 3.11
CA TYR A 550 -19.51 -11.10 3.32
C TYR A 550 -20.99 -10.98 3.68
N VAL A 551 -21.83 -11.82 3.09
CA VAL A 551 -23.24 -11.94 3.50
C VAL A 551 -23.33 -12.43 4.94
N GLU A 552 -22.49 -13.39 5.30
CA GLU A 552 -22.43 -13.94 6.66
C GLU A 552 -21.89 -12.92 7.67
N ILE A 553 -20.89 -12.10 7.31
CA ILE A 553 -20.41 -10.97 8.14
C ILE A 553 -21.57 -10.01 8.44
N ALA A 554 -22.31 -9.59 7.42
CA ALA A 554 -23.46 -8.70 7.58
C ALA A 554 -24.53 -9.30 8.51
N ARG A 555 -24.83 -10.59 8.35
CA ARG A 555 -25.76 -11.31 9.21
C ARG A 555 -25.31 -11.31 10.67
N ARG A 556 -24.04 -11.57 10.93
CA ARG A 556 -23.48 -11.62 12.29
C ARG A 556 -23.40 -10.24 12.95
N ILE A 557 -23.15 -9.18 12.17
CA ILE A 557 -23.24 -7.79 12.65
C ILE A 557 -24.65 -7.50 13.13
N LYS A 558 -25.66 -7.79 12.29
CA LYS A 558 -27.07 -7.58 12.65
C LYS A 558 -27.49 -8.42 13.86
N GLU A 559 -27.05 -9.66 13.94
CA GLU A 559 -27.34 -10.52 15.08
C GLU A 559 -26.75 -9.98 16.41
N LEU A 560 -25.57 -9.38 16.38
CA LEU A 560 -25.00 -8.71 17.56
C LEU A 560 -25.80 -7.44 17.91
N LEU A 561 -26.20 -6.67 16.91
CA LEU A 561 -27.03 -5.48 17.12
C LEU A 561 -28.42 -5.82 17.67
N ASP A 562 -29.03 -6.93 17.25
CA ASP A 562 -30.30 -7.43 17.78
C ASP A 562 -30.17 -7.84 19.27
N GLU A 563 -29.02 -8.40 19.68
CA GLU A 563 -28.72 -8.67 21.08
C GLU A 563 -28.68 -7.36 21.88
N TYR A 564 -27.96 -6.34 21.41
CA TYR A 564 -27.91 -5.04 22.08
C TYR A 564 -29.26 -4.30 22.06
N TYR A 565 -30.04 -4.44 20.99
CA TYR A 565 -31.38 -3.86 20.92
C TYR A 565 -32.32 -4.46 21.97
N THR A 566 -32.19 -5.78 22.24
CA THR A 566 -32.94 -6.46 23.30
C THR A 566 -32.55 -5.93 24.67
N GLU A 567 -31.27 -5.62 24.91
CA GLU A 567 -30.80 -5.00 26.17
C GLU A 567 -31.37 -3.58 26.32
N PHE A 568 -31.33 -2.78 25.25
CA PHE A 568 -31.91 -1.44 25.21
C PHE A 568 -33.41 -1.45 25.53
N GLU A 569 -34.19 -2.34 24.91
CA GLU A 569 -35.63 -2.46 25.20
C GLU A 569 -35.90 -2.88 26.67
N ALA A 570 -35.07 -3.75 27.23
CA ALA A 570 -35.21 -4.17 28.62
C ALA A 570 -34.94 -3.03 29.61
N GLU A 571 -33.99 -2.14 29.32
CA GLU A 571 -33.73 -0.96 30.15
C GLU A 571 -34.77 0.15 29.99
N ALA A 572 -35.36 0.28 28.78
CA ALA A 572 -36.41 1.26 28.51
C ALA A 572 -37.76 0.92 29.12
N LEU A 573 -37.98 -0.37 29.52
CA LEU A 573 -39.19 -0.77 30.22
C LEU A 573 -39.11 -0.29 31.68
N PRO A 574 -40.06 0.57 32.17
CA PRO A 574 -40.09 0.93 33.59
C PRO A 574 -40.25 -0.35 34.43
N GLU A 575 -39.43 -0.50 35.49
CA GLU A 575 -39.64 -1.55 36.48
C GLU A 575 -41.14 -1.57 36.81
N ALA A 576 -41.79 -2.68 36.47
CA ALA A 576 -43.18 -2.90 36.81
C ALA A 576 -43.26 -2.91 38.35
N ALA A 577 -43.79 -1.81 38.93
CA ALA A 577 -43.95 -1.58 40.35
C ALA A 577 -44.90 -2.61 41.01
#